data_2e6849884f9ef66bd9421406eaf045fe
#
_entry.id   2e6849884f9ef66bd9421406eaf045fe
#
_cell.length_a   1.000
_cell.length_b   1.000
_cell.length_c   1.000
_cell.angle_alpha   90.00
_cell.angle_beta   90.00
_cell.angle_gamma   90.00
#
_symmetry.space_group_name_H-M   'P 1'
#
loop_
_entity.id
_entity.type
_entity.pdbx_description
1 polymer ?
#
loop_
_entity_poly.entity_id
_entity_poly.type
_entity_poly.pdbx_seq_one_letter_code
_entity_poly.pdbx_strand_id
1 'polypeptide(L)' 'MLIAAALIELELLESETIKDRRRVANSIKDRVRQRFNVSVAEVADQDERHSVCIGCVMVGID' A
#
# COMPACT_ATOMS: atom_id res chain seq x y z
N MET A 1 -9.69 6.09 22.38
CA MET A 1 -9.09 5.34 21.25
C MET A 1 -9.20 6.16 20.00
N LEU A 2 -8.11 6.25 19.27
CA LEU A 2 -8.08 6.92 17.97
C LEU A 2 -7.88 5.89 16.87
N ILE A 3 -8.55 6.12 15.76
CA ILE A 3 -8.37 5.30 14.56
C ILE A 3 -7.93 6.22 13.44
N ALA A 4 -6.82 5.90 12.82
CA ALA A 4 -6.31 6.64 11.67
C ALA A 4 -6.30 5.74 10.45
N ALA A 5 -6.67 6.30 9.31
CA ALA A 5 -6.63 5.59 8.05
C ALA A 5 -5.96 6.47 7.00
N ALA A 6 -5.24 5.85 6.09
CA ALA A 6 -4.56 6.56 5.02
C ALA A 6 -4.62 5.74 3.73
N LEU A 7 -4.66 6.45 2.62
CA LEU A 7 -4.53 5.87 1.29
C LEU A 7 -3.24 6.39 0.67
N ILE A 8 -2.48 5.49 0.08
CA ILE A 8 -1.25 5.82 -0.63
C ILE A 8 -1.45 5.42 -2.08
N GLU A 9 -1.42 6.38 -2.98
CA GLU A 9 -1.52 6.12 -4.41
C GLU A 9 -0.19 6.38 -5.07
N LEU A 10 0.27 5.43 -5.87
CA LEU A 10 1.54 5.52 -6.56
C LEU A 10 1.35 5.24 -8.04
N GLU A 11 2.00 6.03 -8.87
CA GLU A 11 2.09 5.75 -10.29
C GLU A 11 3.40 5.05 -10.57
N LEU A 12 3.32 3.98 -11.35
CA LEU A 12 4.48 3.17 -11.72
C LEU A 12 4.71 3.34 -13.21
N LEU A 13 5.38 4.44 -13.58
CA LEU A 13 5.52 4.84 -14.98
C LEU A 13 6.32 3.84 -15.81
N GLU A 14 7.20 3.11 -15.18
CA GLU A 14 8.08 2.16 -15.86
C GLU A 14 7.70 0.71 -15.59
N SER A 15 6.57 0.47 -14.96
CA SER A 15 6.13 -0.88 -14.70
C SER A 15 5.62 -1.52 -15.99
N GLU A 16 6.29 -2.55 -16.44
CA GLU A 16 5.98 -3.19 -17.71
C GLU A 16 5.07 -4.40 -17.56
N THR A 17 5.04 -5.00 -16.37
CA THR A 17 4.28 -6.22 -16.16
C THR A 17 3.51 -6.17 -14.85
N ILE A 18 2.49 -7.03 -14.75
CA ILE A 18 1.75 -7.20 -13.51
C ILE A 18 2.67 -7.73 -12.42
N LYS A 19 3.64 -8.57 -12.78
CA LYS A 19 4.60 -9.10 -11.82
C LYS A 19 5.44 -7.99 -11.20
N ASP A 20 5.91 -7.04 -12.01
CA ASP A 20 6.69 -5.92 -11.53
C ASP A 20 5.86 -5.05 -10.58
N ARG A 21 4.61 -4.81 -10.94
CA ARG A 21 3.70 -4.06 -10.10
C ARG A 21 3.51 -4.72 -8.74
N ARG A 22 3.31 -6.03 -8.72
CA ARG A 22 3.14 -6.77 -7.46
C ARG A 22 4.38 -6.70 -6.59
N ARG A 23 5.55 -6.76 -7.22
CA ARG A 23 6.81 -6.66 -6.49
C ARG A 23 6.93 -5.32 -5.78
N VAL A 24 6.61 -4.23 -6.49
CA VAL A 24 6.67 -2.89 -5.90
C VAL A 24 5.65 -2.75 -4.78
N ALA A 25 4.41 -3.18 -5.03
CA ALA A 25 3.35 -3.09 -4.02
C ALA A 25 3.71 -3.86 -2.75
N ASN A 26 4.22 -5.08 -2.89
CA ASN A 26 4.60 -5.89 -1.75
C ASN A 26 5.77 -5.28 -0.98
N SER A 27 6.74 -4.71 -1.71
CA SER A 27 7.88 -4.04 -1.08
C SER A 27 7.42 -2.87 -0.21
N ILE A 28 6.50 -2.07 -0.72
CA ILE A 28 5.98 -0.92 0.03
C ILE A 28 5.19 -1.38 1.24
N LYS A 29 4.33 -2.36 1.08
CA LYS A 29 3.57 -2.90 2.21
C LYS A 29 4.49 -3.42 3.31
N ASP A 30 5.52 -4.15 2.93
CA ASP A 30 6.47 -4.70 3.90
C ASP A 30 7.21 -3.60 4.64
N ARG A 31 7.64 -2.57 3.94
CA ARG A 31 8.34 -1.43 4.56
C ARG A 31 7.46 -0.71 5.57
N VAL A 32 6.20 -0.52 5.22
CA VAL A 32 5.26 0.15 6.12
C VAL A 32 5.02 -0.70 7.36
N ARG A 33 4.83 -2.00 7.20
CA ARG A 33 4.64 -2.90 8.33
C ARG A 33 5.86 -2.96 9.25
N GLN A 34 7.05 -2.86 8.69
CA GLN A 34 8.28 -2.89 9.49
C GLN A 34 8.46 -1.64 10.34
N ARG A 35 7.95 -0.51 9.86
CA ARG A 35 8.12 0.76 10.56
C ARG A 35 6.97 1.09 11.49
N PHE A 36 5.78 0.62 11.16
CA PHE A 36 4.57 1.03 11.88
C PHE A 36 3.73 -0.19 12.19
N ASN A 37 3.07 -0.13 13.33
CA ASN A 37 2.10 -1.16 13.71
C ASN A 37 0.77 -0.83 13.06
N VAL A 38 0.60 -1.26 11.82
CA VAL A 38 -0.57 -0.95 11.00
C VAL A 38 -1.06 -2.19 10.29
N SER A 39 -2.33 -2.16 9.92
CA SER A 39 -2.89 -3.11 8.97
C SER A 39 -2.80 -2.48 7.59
N VAL A 40 -2.28 -3.22 6.62
CA VAL A 40 -1.99 -2.71 5.28
C VAL A 40 -2.52 -3.68 4.24
N ALA A 41 -3.13 -3.14 3.18
CA ALA A 41 -3.62 -3.94 2.06
C ALA A 41 -3.69 -3.10 0.79
N GLU A 42 -3.65 -3.75 -0.36
CA GLU A 42 -4.06 -3.10 -1.60
C GLU A 42 -5.58 -3.00 -1.61
N VAL A 43 -6.07 -1.81 -1.91
CA VAL A 43 -7.50 -1.52 -1.76
C VAL A 43 -8.17 -1.04 -3.03
N ALA A 44 -7.46 -1.02 -4.15
CA ALA A 44 -8.03 -0.62 -5.42
C ALA A 44 -7.76 -1.67 -6.49
N ASP A 45 -8.05 -1.34 -7.74
CA ASP A 45 -7.95 -2.28 -8.86
C ASP A 45 -6.55 -2.86 -8.98
N GLN A 46 -6.42 -4.14 -8.69
CA GLN A 46 -5.15 -4.83 -8.69
C GLN A 46 -4.69 -5.22 -10.10
N ASP A 47 -5.54 -5.05 -11.09
CA ASP A 47 -5.19 -5.34 -12.48
C ASP A 47 -4.55 -4.15 -13.18
N GLU A 48 -4.58 -2.98 -12.57
CA GLU A 48 -3.97 -1.79 -13.13
C GLU A 48 -2.45 -1.87 -13.01
N ARG A 49 -1.75 -1.84 -14.15
CA ARG A 49 -0.30 -2.02 -14.16
C ARG A 49 0.47 -0.77 -13.80
N HIS A 50 -0.16 0.39 -13.94
CA HIS A 50 0.55 1.66 -13.78
C HIS A 50 0.26 2.35 -12.47
N SER A 51 -0.56 1.77 -11.63
CA SER A 51 -0.86 2.38 -10.35
C SER A 51 -1.02 1.34 -9.26
N VAL A 52 -0.71 1.76 -8.04
CA VAL A 52 -0.89 0.96 -6.83
C VAL A 52 -1.60 1.83 -5.82
N CYS A 53 -2.65 1.32 -5.21
CA CYS A 53 -3.33 2.00 -4.12
C CYS A 53 -3.28 1.12 -2.88
N ILE A 54 -2.66 1.64 -1.84
CA ILE A 54 -2.46 0.92 -0.58
C ILE A 54 -3.21 1.65 0.51
N GLY A 55 -4.07 0.90 1.20
CA GLY A 55 -4.75 1.40 2.38
C GLY A 55 -4.06 0.92 3.64
N CYS A 56 -3.99 1.78 4.64
CA CYS A 56 -3.49 1.36 5.94
C CYS A 56 -4.34 1.98 7.04
N VAL A 57 -4.45 1.23 8.14
CA VAL A 57 -5.25 1.63 9.30
C VAL A 57 -4.43 1.34 10.55
N MET A 58 -4.50 2.26 11.51
CA MET A 58 -3.85 2.07 12.79
C MET A 58 -4.73 2.54 13.94
N VAL A 59 -4.47 1.99 15.09
CA VAL A 59 -5.13 2.37 16.33
C VAL A 59 -4.12 3.06 17.23
N GLY A 60 -4.54 4.15 17.84
CA GLY A 60 -3.72 4.86 18.80
C GLY A 60 -4.48 5.15 20.08
N ILE A 61 -3.76 5.60 21.06
CA ILE A 61 -4.36 6.14 22.28
C ILE A 61 -4.34 7.65 22.20
N ASP A 62 -5.41 8.27 22.65
CA ASP A 62 -5.52 9.74 22.67
C ASP A 62 -4.98 10.36 23.94
#